data_189d02870ccd56b60fa5b4f0bd45ea6a
#
_entry.id   189d02870ccd56b60fa5b4f0bd45ea6a
#
_cell.length_a   1.000
_cell.length_b   1.000
_cell.length_c   1.000
_cell.angle_alpha   90.00
_cell.angle_beta   90.00
_cell.angle_gamma   90.00
#
_symmetry.space_group_name_H-M   'P 1'
#
loop_
_entity.id
_entity.type
_entity.pdbx_description
1 polymer ?
#
loop_
_entity_poly.entity_id
_entity_poly.type
_entity_poly.pdbx_seq_one_letter_code
_entity_poly.pdbx_strand_id
1 'polypeptide(L)'
;MAWVYILECSDGSLYVGSTTDLERRVWQHQNGEGAAYTKRRRPVRLVWSLPFDRVDEAWEYEKRLQGWGRVKRLALIEGRVDELPSLASRSIDAIEARHHPPHPVVEE
;
A
#
# COMPACT_ATOMS: atom_id res chain seq x y z
N MET A 1 -8.78 -13.62 1.40
CA MET A 1 -7.53 -12.85 1.38
C MET A 1 -7.82 -11.39 1.10
N ALA A 2 -7.04 -10.53 1.68
CA ALA A 2 -7.19 -9.09 1.45
C ALA A 2 -5.83 -8.49 1.19
N TRP A 3 -5.81 -7.28 0.66
CA TRP A 3 -4.57 -6.61 0.27
C TRP A 3 -4.57 -5.19 0.77
N VAL A 4 -3.40 -4.73 1.21
CA VAL A 4 -3.18 -3.30 1.39
C VAL A 4 -2.29 -2.87 0.24
N TYR A 5 -2.53 -1.71 -0.32
CA TYR A 5 -1.80 -1.29 -1.50
C TYR A 5 -1.51 0.21 -1.44
N ILE A 6 -0.50 0.62 -2.18
CA ILE A 6 -0.17 2.03 -2.33
C ILE A 6 -0.13 2.33 -3.81
N LEU A 7 -0.81 3.40 -4.20
CA LEU A 7 -0.79 3.88 -5.57
C LEU A 7 -0.02 5.18 -5.61
N GLU A 8 0.75 5.37 -6.67
CA GLU A 8 1.39 6.65 -6.91
C GLU A 8 0.55 7.40 -7.94
N CYS A 9 0.21 8.62 -7.63
CA CYS A 9 -0.65 9.43 -8.50
C CYS A 9 0.19 10.32 -9.41
N SER A 10 -0.47 10.92 -10.39
CA SER A 10 0.22 11.74 -11.37
C SER A 10 0.93 12.94 -10.76
N ASP A 11 0.46 13.42 -9.63
CA ASP A 11 1.07 14.55 -8.96
C ASP A 11 2.16 14.10 -7.97
N GLY A 12 2.49 12.81 -7.96
CA GLY A 12 3.50 12.28 -7.06
C GLY A 12 3.00 11.91 -5.69
N SER A 13 1.74 12.18 -5.39
CA SER A 13 1.20 11.82 -4.09
C SER A 13 0.94 10.33 -4.01
N LEU A 14 0.81 9.82 -2.80
CA LEU A 14 0.60 8.40 -2.56
C LEU A 14 -0.76 8.18 -1.93
N TYR A 15 -1.47 7.18 -2.44
CA TYR A 15 -2.78 6.81 -1.92
C TYR A 15 -2.72 5.41 -1.34
N VAL A 16 -3.18 5.24 -0.12
CA VAL A 16 -3.17 3.95 0.57
C VAL A 16 -4.59 3.42 0.67
N GLY A 17 -4.80 2.17 0.33
CA GLY A 17 -6.11 1.56 0.45
C GLY A 17 -6.01 0.08 0.76
N SER A 18 -7.16 -0.56 0.93
CA SER A 18 -7.21 -2.00 1.10
C SER A 18 -8.38 -2.55 0.30
N THR A 19 -8.30 -3.81 -0.08
CA THR A 19 -9.33 -4.43 -0.92
C THR A 19 -9.23 -5.93 -0.83
N THR A 20 -10.30 -6.62 -1.15
CA THR A 20 -10.27 -8.06 -1.28
C THR A 20 -10.00 -8.50 -2.72
N ASP A 21 -9.94 -7.56 -3.65
CA ASP A 21 -9.69 -7.86 -5.06
C ASP A 21 -8.77 -6.78 -5.61
N LEU A 22 -7.47 -7.00 -5.47
CA LEU A 22 -6.47 -6.00 -5.81
C LEU A 22 -6.53 -5.58 -7.26
N GLU A 23 -6.58 -6.55 -8.15
CA GLU A 23 -6.56 -6.27 -9.57
C GLU A 23 -7.74 -5.40 -9.99
N ARG A 24 -8.91 -5.77 -9.53
CA ARG A 24 -10.11 -5.03 -9.86
C ARG A 24 -10.07 -3.63 -9.27
N ARG A 25 -9.60 -3.51 -8.04
CA ARG A 25 -9.57 -2.22 -7.38
C ARG A 25 -8.59 -1.26 -8.05
N VAL A 26 -7.42 -1.78 -8.43
CA VAL A 26 -6.46 -0.95 -9.15
C VAL A 26 -7.05 -0.49 -10.47
N TRP A 27 -7.72 -1.41 -11.17
CA TRP A 27 -8.39 -1.06 -12.41
C TRP A 27 -9.40 0.06 -12.21
N GLN A 28 -10.18 -0.02 -11.13
CA GLN A 28 -11.17 1.01 -10.84
C GLN A 28 -10.50 2.37 -10.62
N HIS A 29 -9.41 2.38 -9.86
CA HIS A 29 -8.70 3.64 -9.64
C HIS A 29 -8.15 4.20 -10.95
N GLN A 30 -7.64 3.33 -11.80
CA GLN A 30 -7.04 3.77 -13.07
C GLN A 30 -8.10 4.30 -14.03
N ASN A 31 -9.32 3.85 -13.89
CA ASN A 31 -10.40 4.25 -14.77
C ASN A 31 -11.34 5.30 -14.18
N GLY A 32 -10.96 5.87 -13.05
CA GLY A 32 -11.72 6.93 -12.46
C GLY A 32 -12.93 6.48 -11.68
N GLU A 33 -13.00 5.19 -11.36
CA GLU A 33 -14.12 4.63 -10.61
C GLU A 33 -13.74 4.35 -9.15
N GLY A 34 -12.54 4.69 -8.74
CA GLY A 34 -12.13 4.47 -7.38
C GLY A 34 -12.45 5.66 -6.51
N ALA A 35 -11.55 5.94 -5.58
CA ALA A 35 -11.77 7.03 -4.64
C ALA A 35 -11.71 8.38 -5.34
N ALA A 36 -12.39 9.36 -4.75
CA ALA A 36 -12.37 10.71 -5.31
C ALA A 36 -10.94 11.26 -5.39
N TYR A 37 -10.11 10.89 -4.40
CA TYR A 37 -8.73 11.34 -4.38
C TYR A 37 -7.99 10.92 -5.64
N THR A 38 -8.09 9.65 -6.03
CA THR A 38 -7.36 9.15 -7.18
C THR A 38 -8.00 9.58 -8.50
N LYS A 39 -9.31 9.78 -8.49
CA LYS A 39 -10.02 10.15 -9.69
C LYS A 39 -9.46 11.43 -10.31
N ARG A 40 -9.08 12.38 -9.48
CA ARG A 40 -8.56 13.65 -9.98
C ARG A 40 -7.07 13.65 -10.22
N ARG A 41 -6.40 12.56 -9.85
CA ARG A 41 -4.93 12.50 -9.90
C ARG A 41 -4.43 11.39 -10.78
N ARG A 42 -5.25 11.00 -11.76
CA ARG A 42 -4.84 9.98 -12.72
C ARG A 42 -3.82 10.55 -13.70
N PRO A 43 -2.97 9.77 -14.25
CA PRO A 43 -2.90 8.32 -14.10
C PRO A 43 -2.30 7.93 -12.78
N VAL A 44 -2.72 6.78 -12.27
CA VAL A 44 -2.19 6.23 -11.05
C VAL A 44 -1.57 4.87 -11.36
N ARG A 45 -0.62 4.46 -10.53
CA ARG A 45 -0.03 3.15 -10.72
C ARG A 45 0.24 2.50 -9.40
N LEU A 46 0.19 1.18 -9.39
CA LEU A 46 0.43 0.42 -8.17
C LEU A 46 1.92 0.35 -7.92
N VAL A 47 2.37 0.79 -6.75
CA VAL A 47 3.79 0.77 -6.41
C VAL A 47 4.11 -0.14 -5.23
N TRP A 48 3.10 -0.61 -4.52
CA TRP A 48 3.33 -1.50 -3.38
C TRP A 48 2.04 -2.22 -3.01
N SER A 49 2.14 -3.47 -2.60
CA SER A 49 1.00 -4.21 -2.09
C SER A 49 1.48 -5.28 -1.13
N LEU A 50 0.61 -5.66 -0.21
CA LEU A 50 0.92 -6.70 0.76
C LEU A 50 -0.35 -7.50 1.03
N PRO A 51 -0.31 -8.83 0.91
CA PRO A 51 -1.49 -9.64 1.15
C PRO A 51 -1.65 -9.98 2.63
N PHE A 52 -2.91 -10.16 3.02
CA PHE A 52 -3.27 -10.55 4.38
C PHE A 52 -4.28 -11.67 4.30
N ASP A 53 -4.27 -12.56 5.27
CA ASP A 53 -5.25 -13.65 5.30
C ASP A 53 -6.62 -13.12 5.72
N ARG A 54 -6.66 -12.06 6.50
CA ARG A 54 -7.91 -11.54 7.05
C ARG A 54 -8.14 -10.11 6.64
N VAL A 55 -9.41 -9.81 6.38
CA VAL A 55 -9.81 -8.46 5.98
C VAL A 55 -9.53 -7.43 7.08
N ASP A 56 -9.80 -7.80 8.33
CA ASP A 56 -9.62 -6.87 9.42
C ASP A 56 -8.13 -6.54 9.63
N GLU A 57 -7.26 -7.49 9.39
CA GLU A 57 -5.82 -7.23 9.50
C GLU A 57 -5.38 -6.24 8.42
N ALA A 58 -5.88 -6.43 7.21
CA ALA A 58 -5.54 -5.52 6.13
C ALA A 58 -6.04 -4.11 6.43
N TRP A 59 -7.25 -4.02 6.95
CA TRP A 59 -7.84 -2.73 7.26
C TRP A 59 -7.05 -1.98 8.34
N GLU A 60 -6.62 -2.70 9.36
CA GLU A 60 -5.83 -2.08 10.42
C GLU A 60 -4.48 -1.61 9.90
N TYR A 61 -3.88 -2.41 9.03
CA TYR A 61 -2.60 -2.04 8.46
C TYR A 61 -2.74 -0.82 7.56
N GLU A 62 -3.82 -0.78 6.80
CA GLU A 62 -4.10 0.39 5.96
C GLU A 62 -4.18 1.64 6.83
N LYS A 63 -4.89 1.57 7.94
CA LYS A 63 -5.03 2.73 8.80
C LYS A 63 -3.70 3.17 9.36
N ARG A 64 -2.85 2.22 9.68
CA ARG A 64 -1.52 2.53 10.18
C ARG A 64 -0.71 3.27 9.12
N LEU A 65 -0.75 2.78 7.90
CA LEU A 65 -0.02 3.44 6.82
C LEU A 65 -0.57 4.82 6.50
N GLN A 66 -1.85 5.00 6.67
CA GLN A 66 -2.45 6.31 6.44
C GLN A 66 -1.95 7.35 7.43
N GLY A 67 -1.50 6.91 8.60
CA GLY A 67 -0.95 7.81 9.59
C GLY A 67 0.53 8.11 9.38
N TRP A 68 1.17 7.47 8.43
CA TRP A 68 2.59 7.67 8.18
C TRP A 68 2.80 8.86 7.26
N GLY A 69 3.95 9.52 7.42
CA GLY A 69 4.34 10.54 6.48
C GLY A 69 4.90 9.94 5.21
N ARG A 70 5.19 10.81 4.27
CA ARG A 70 5.65 10.39 2.95
C ARG A 70 6.97 9.62 3.01
N VAL A 71 7.88 10.06 3.85
CA VAL A 71 9.20 9.44 3.94
C VAL A 71 9.10 7.97 4.34
N LYS A 72 8.25 7.68 5.31
CA LYS A 72 8.08 6.31 5.75
C LYS A 72 7.41 5.45 4.68
N ARG A 73 6.43 6.02 3.98
CA ARG A 73 5.77 5.27 2.92
C ARG A 73 6.74 4.97 1.78
N LEU A 74 7.59 5.92 1.44
CA LEU A 74 8.57 5.69 0.39
C LEU A 74 9.58 4.63 0.80
N ALA A 75 9.98 4.62 2.07
CA ALA A 75 10.90 3.60 2.55
C ALA A 75 10.27 2.21 2.42
N LEU A 76 9.00 2.11 2.71
CA LEU A 76 8.30 0.85 2.59
C LEU A 76 8.24 0.40 1.13
N ILE A 77 7.90 1.32 0.24
CA ILE A 77 7.81 1.03 -1.19
C ILE A 77 9.16 0.57 -1.73
N GLU A 78 10.23 1.16 -1.25
CA GLU A 78 11.56 0.84 -1.74
C GLU A 78 12.20 -0.35 -1.03
N GLY A 79 11.48 -0.94 -0.09
CA GLY A 79 12.01 -2.11 0.59
C GLY A 79 12.99 -1.80 1.70
N ARG A 80 13.06 -0.56 2.15
CA ARG A 80 13.98 -0.17 3.21
C ARG A 80 13.31 -0.23 4.58
N VAL A 81 12.69 -1.38 4.86
CA VAL A 81 11.88 -1.53 6.06
C VAL A 81 12.69 -1.36 7.32
N ASP A 82 13.94 -1.75 7.28
CA ASP A 82 14.81 -1.65 8.44
C ASP A 82 15.15 -0.21 8.79
N GLU A 83 14.86 0.73 7.90
CA GLU A 83 15.10 2.13 8.16
C GLU A 83 13.91 2.80 8.81
N LEU A 84 12.81 2.08 8.95
CA LEU A 84 11.64 2.66 9.54
C LEU A 84 11.84 2.79 11.05
N PRO A 85 11.32 3.84 11.65
CA PRO A 85 11.46 4.03 13.08
C PRO A 85 10.84 2.89 13.84
N SER A 86 11.34 2.72 15.00
CA SER A 86 10.94 1.60 15.81
C SER A 86 9.47 1.40 15.88
N LEU A 87 8.73 2.44 15.71
CA LEU A 87 7.37 2.26 15.85
C LEU A 87 6.83 1.43 14.79
N ALA A 88 7.30 1.56 13.71
CA ALA A 88 6.76 0.88 12.60
C ALA A 88 6.95 -0.54 12.75
N SER A 89 7.44 -0.81 13.56
CA SER A 89 8.17 -1.63 13.80
C SER A 89 7.77 -3.01 14.00
N ARG A 90 7.50 -3.42 15.10
CA ARG A 90 7.32 -4.76 15.37
C ARG A 90 6.29 -5.40 14.56
N SER A 91 5.13 -4.82 14.44
CA SER A 91 4.09 -5.46 13.68
C SER A 91 4.40 -5.49 12.20
N ILE A 92 5.09 -4.49 11.72
CA ILE A 92 5.46 -4.51 10.31
C ILE A 92 6.51 -5.57 10.07
N ASP A 93 7.49 -5.67 10.95
CA ASP A 93 8.50 -6.70 10.80
C ASP A 93 7.89 -8.08 10.83
N ALA A 94 6.94 -8.30 11.71
CA ALA A 94 6.31 -9.59 11.80
C ALA A 94 5.50 -9.91 10.55
N ILE A 95 4.83 -8.92 10.02
CA ILE A 95 4.04 -9.12 8.82
C ILE A 95 4.95 -9.38 7.64
N GLU A 96 6.01 -8.60 7.51
CA GLU A 96 6.96 -8.78 6.43
C GLU A 96 7.58 -10.16 6.49
N ALA A 97 7.91 -10.61 7.68
CA ALA A 97 8.51 -11.92 7.82
C ALA A 97 7.55 -13.02 7.38
N ARG A 98 6.27 -12.83 7.64
CA ARG A 98 5.30 -13.83 7.25
C ARG A 98 5.04 -13.86 5.76
N HIS A 99 5.15 -12.72 5.12
CA HIS A 99 4.84 -12.63 3.70
C HIS A 99 6.08 -12.43 2.85
N HIS A 100 7.18 -12.73 3.39
CA HIS A 100 8.42 -12.62 2.69
C HIS A 100 8.49 -13.67 1.59
N PRO A 101 9.13 -13.43 0.49
CA PRO A 101 9.99 -12.29 0.25
C PRO A 101 9.17 -11.04 0.09
N PRO A 102 9.80 -9.92 0.31
CA PRO A 102 9.11 -8.67 0.12
C PRO A 102 8.61 -8.69 -1.27
N HIS A 103 7.39 -8.37 -1.43
CA HIS A 103 6.86 -8.42 -2.72
C HIS A 103 7.51 -7.43 -3.56
N PRO A 104 7.63 -7.71 -4.78
CA PRO A 104 8.23 -6.81 -5.70
C PRO A 104 7.34 -5.62 -5.83
N VAL A 105 7.93 -4.55 -6.12
CA VAL A 105 7.21 -3.40 -6.45
C VAL A 105 6.59 -3.70 -7.74
N VAL A 106 5.33 -3.66 -7.70
CA VAL A 106 4.67 -3.97 -8.90
C VAL A 106 4.70 -2.79 -9.70
N GLU A 107 5.31 -2.70 -10.56
CA GLU A 107 5.35 -1.65 -11.27
C GLU A 107 4.94 -1.73 -12.32
N GLU A 108 4.72 -1.67 -12.52
CA GLU A 108 4.49 -1.66 -13.46
C GLU A 108 3.98 -1.50 -13.99
#